data_05375aa56d03b6210d21a39b3c05ee32
#
_entry.id   05375aa56d03b6210d21a39b3c05ee32
#
_cell.length_a   1.000
_cell.length_b   1.000
_cell.length_c   1.000
_cell.angle_alpha   90.00
_cell.angle_beta   90.00
_cell.angle_gamma   90.00
#
_symmetry.space_group_name_H-M   'P 1'
#
loop_
_entity.id
_entity.type
_entity.pdbx_description
1 polymer ?
#
loop_
_entity_poly.entity_id
_entity_poly.type
_entity_poly.pdbx_seq_one_letter_code
_entity_poly.pdbx_strand_id
1 'polypeptide(L)'
;MAALLVLGLGVLGITGCGSESNKNITYELTVDGTITASGTVSFLDYDINVYQDEASNPCGTCADQPVHLYVGADAEETAQAIAEAVTRADDLWEVESCEGSTVVLKEKTAGSVEEIPAVTAPEGIKISTSISGRTVKQVSGESDSSEKGDAVAFPENPQRLAAVYGPSYELLAMLGAEDRIVVRADVQTADFPWAEKIFSRINDVPMLKNVHTSVNFEELMKYEPDAVYTFPRESELTQLKKAGVPALAGSSTKTLDELKQQVRDYADTLGGDAPKRAEQYCQYFDAKFAMLKEKTAGLSEEERPKVYYAGVDVLTTYGKYSDMMEVIEAAGGTPVSKDLDAGNRAQINYEQLMAWNPDVIFIDHGGMNDGETVEQLKQDITNNNAYAAITAVKNCEIYLSPSGVFYWDMGIQKILLAMNMAKTLHPDIFASLDMEAEVMNFYQTFYGYDLTRDEASRILNRLSPE
;
A
#
# COMPACT_ATOMS: atom_id res chain seq x y z
N MET A 1 21.33 14.44 57.93
CA MET A 1 21.07 15.87 58.15
C MET A 1 20.52 16.39 56.84
N ALA A 2 19.23 16.48 56.60
CA ALA A 2 18.32 17.57 57.02
C ALA A 2 18.79 18.88 56.38
N ALA A 3 18.09 19.52 55.52
CA ALA A 3 16.84 20.23 55.57
C ALA A 3 16.46 20.66 54.15
N LEU A 4 15.32 20.53 53.61
CA LEU A 4 14.00 21.15 53.89
C LEU A 4 13.90 22.66 53.69
N LEU A 5 12.90 23.01 52.95
CA LEU A 5 12.02 24.19 52.95
C LEU A 5 12.34 25.29 51.91
N VAL A 6 11.41 26.02 51.27
CA VAL A 6 9.96 26.25 51.47
C VAL A 6 9.37 26.94 50.23
N LEU A 7 8.17 26.61 49.88
CA LEU A 7 7.05 27.39 49.36
C LEU A 7 7.23 28.92 49.10
N GLY A 8 6.77 29.31 47.91
CA GLY A 8 6.37 30.68 47.62
C GLY A 8 5.15 30.68 46.67
N LEU A 9 3.95 30.66 47.22
CA LEU A 9 2.72 31.07 46.53
C LEU A 9 2.78 32.53 46.15
N GLY A 10 2.52 32.84 44.92
CA GLY A 10 2.24 34.18 44.43
C GLY A 10 1.07 34.13 43.47
N VAL A 11 -0.14 34.31 44.01
CA VAL A 11 -1.34 34.61 43.24
C VAL A 11 -1.33 36.09 42.90
N LEU A 12 -1.56 36.44 41.62
CA LEU A 12 -2.43 37.53 41.15
C LEU A 12 -2.06 37.96 39.73
N GLY A 13 -3.05 37.92 38.85
CA GLY A 13 -3.01 38.65 37.61
C GLY A 13 -3.90 38.05 36.51
N ILE A 14 -5.20 38.06 36.72
CA ILE A 14 -6.18 37.84 35.63
C ILE A 14 -6.15 39.10 34.77
N THR A 15 -5.69 39.02 33.53
CA THR A 15 -6.25 39.81 32.41
C THR A 15 -5.73 39.27 31.10
N GLY A 16 -6.61 38.91 30.21
CA GLY A 16 -6.31 38.66 28.79
C GLY A 16 -6.75 37.30 28.28
N CYS A 17 -8.03 37.15 28.10
CA CYS A 17 -8.60 36.09 27.28
C CYS A 17 -8.26 36.36 25.79
N GLY A 18 -7.04 36.02 25.39
CA GLY A 18 -6.66 35.84 24.01
C GLY A 18 -6.50 34.35 23.84
N SER A 19 -7.36 33.72 23.04
CA SER A 19 -7.35 32.27 22.83
C SER A 19 -5.95 31.82 22.37
N GLU A 20 -5.31 30.93 23.10
CA GLU A 20 -4.04 30.27 22.71
C GLU A 20 -4.17 29.56 21.32
N SER A 21 -5.39 29.34 20.86
CA SER A 21 -5.72 28.72 19.58
C SER A 21 -5.28 29.50 18.33
N ASN A 22 -4.85 30.75 18.47
CA ASN A 22 -4.48 31.62 17.34
C ASN A 22 -2.96 31.84 17.21
N LYS A 23 -2.11 31.03 17.83
CA LYS A 23 -0.67 31.08 17.65
C LYS A 23 -0.20 29.94 16.80
N ASN A 24 0.64 30.22 15.81
CA ASN A 24 1.33 29.20 15.05
C ASN A 24 2.27 28.40 15.96
N ILE A 25 2.40 27.13 15.68
CA ILE A 25 3.39 26.27 16.32
C ILE A 25 4.71 26.42 15.55
N THR A 26 5.81 26.43 16.29
CA THR A 26 7.14 26.18 15.74
C THR A 26 7.63 24.83 16.25
N TYR A 27 8.02 23.96 15.34
CA TYR A 27 8.51 22.62 15.61
C TYR A 27 9.98 22.54 15.20
N GLU A 28 10.86 22.39 16.15
CA GLU A 28 12.30 22.32 15.95
C GLU A 28 12.76 20.86 16.05
N LEU A 29 13.50 20.40 15.05
CA LEU A 29 14.15 19.10 15.02
C LEU A 29 15.65 19.31 15.02
N THR A 30 16.35 18.73 15.97
CA THR A 30 17.82 18.70 16.02
C THR A 30 18.30 17.26 15.84
N VAL A 31 19.11 17.06 14.82
CA VAL A 31 19.69 15.76 14.46
C VAL A 31 21.08 15.64 15.09
N ASP A 32 21.44 14.46 15.59
CA ASP A 32 22.76 14.16 16.17
C ASP A 32 23.21 12.76 15.71
N GLY A 33 24.47 12.63 15.33
CA GLY A 33 25.08 11.37 14.93
C GLY A 33 25.26 11.20 13.44
N THR A 34 25.46 9.96 13.03
CA THR A 34 25.67 9.53 11.65
C THR A 34 24.88 8.26 11.41
N ILE A 35 24.22 8.14 10.29
CA ILE A 35 23.44 6.94 9.92
C ILE A 35 24.39 5.76 9.71
N THR A 36 24.19 4.68 10.45
CA THR A 36 25.07 3.49 10.39
C THR A 36 24.39 2.28 9.75
N ALA A 37 23.08 2.33 9.53
CA ALA A 37 22.31 1.26 8.89
C ALA A 37 21.23 1.83 7.97
N SER A 38 20.90 1.09 6.92
CA SER A 38 19.74 1.42 6.08
C SER A 38 18.44 1.34 6.87
N GLY A 39 17.43 2.11 6.46
CA GLY A 39 16.15 2.18 7.17
C GLY A 39 15.34 3.36 6.68
N THR A 40 14.54 3.95 7.56
CA THR A 40 13.68 5.08 7.24
C THR A 40 13.76 6.12 8.37
N VAL A 41 13.94 7.38 8.01
CA VAL A 41 13.70 8.50 8.90
C VAL A 41 12.25 8.90 8.71
N SER A 42 11.39 8.61 9.71
CA SER A 42 9.98 8.97 9.67
C SER A 42 9.72 10.14 10.60
N PHE A 43 9.08 11.18 10.09
CA PHE A 43 8.66 12.36 10.87
C PHE A 43 7.44 13.00 10.22
N LEU A 44 6.53 13.50 11.00
CA LEU A 44 5.21 13.92 10.52
C LEU A 44 4.59 12.79 9.66
N ASP A 45 4.16 13.08 8.46
CA ASP A 45 3.63 12.09 7.50
C ASP A 45 4.67 11.72 6.42
N TYR A 46 5.97 11.94 6.70
CA TYR A 46 7.06 11.70 5.75
C TYR A 46 7.95 10.55 6.16
N ASP A 47 8.29 9.74 5.16
CA ASP A 47 9.27 8.67 5.25
C ASP A 47 10.43 8.96 4.28
N ILE A 48 11.60 9.31 4.84
CA ILE A 48 12.83 9.47 4.07
C ILE A 48 13.60 8.16 4.10
N ASN A 49 13.73 7.50 2.96
CA ASN A 49 14.43 6.23 2.86
C ASN A 49 15.94 6.43 2.93
N VAL A 50 16.60 5.59 3.73
CA VAL A 50 18.04 5.53 3.88
C VAL A 50 18.56 4.28 3.20
N TYR A 51 19.39 4.44 2.19
CA TYR A 51 19.99 3.36 1.41
C TYR A 51 21.42 3.08 1.86
N GLN A 52 21.90 1.85 1.58
CA GLN A 52 23.24 1.43 1.95
C GLN A 52 24.33 2.25 1.22
N ASP A 53 24.10 2.58 -0.03
CA ASP A 53 24.96 3.36 -0.91
C ASP A 53 24.18 3.90 -2.11
N GLU A 54 24.83 4.70 -2.94
CA GLU A 54 24.24 5.28 -4.17
C GLU A 54 23.83 4.20 -5.19
N ALA A 55 24.49 3.03 -5.18
CA ALA A 55 24.18 1.92 -6.08
C ALA A 55 22.93 1.13 -5.63
N SER A 56 22.58 1.19 -4.36
CA SER A 56 21.36 0.60 -3.79
C SER A 56 20.14 1.55 -3.84
N ASN A 57 20.35 2.83 -4.24
CA ASN A 57 19.28 3.77 -4.49
C ASN A 57 18.69 3.55 -5.89
N PRO A 58 17.42 3.15 -6.00
CA PRO A 58 16.80 2.82 -7.29
C PRO A 58 16.61 4.04 -8.20
N CYS A 59 16.76 5.25 -7.69
CA CYS A 59 16.49 6.47 -8.43
C CYS A 59 17.69 7.43 -8.41
N GLY A 60 18.65 7.23 -9.30
CA GLY A 60 19.68 8.26 -9.54
C GLY A 60 19.03 9.59 -9.94
N THR A 61 19.49 10.70 -9.38
CA THR A 61 19.21 12.12 -9.71
C THR A 61 17.96 12.45 -10.53
N CYS A 62 16.77 12.07 -10.07
CA CYS A 62 15.51 12.51 -10.66
C CYS A 62 14.99 13.74 -9.90
N ALA A 63 14.77 14.86 -10.60
CA ALA A 63 14.32 16.13 -10.02
C ALA A 63 12.95 16.08 -9.33
N ASP A 64 12.17 15.02 -9.56
CA ASP A 64 10.79 14.83 -9.05
C ASP A 64 10.65 13.70 -8.04
N GLN A 65 11.75 13.16 -7.51
CA GLN A 65 11.73 11.98 -6.63
C GLN A 65 11.79 12.36 -5.14
N PRO A 66 11.30 11.47 -4.23
CA PRO A 66 11.39 11.69 -2.80
C PRO A 66 12.84 11.87 -2.35
N VAL A 67 13.04 12.63 -1.29
CA VAL A 67 14.35 12.85 -0.70
C VAL A 67 14.92 11.53 -0.19
N HIS A 68 16.17 11.26 -0.47
CA HIS A 68 16.87 10.04 -0.06
C HIS A 68 18.10 10.38 0.79
N LEU A 69 18.44 9.47 1.68
CA LEU A 69 19.68 9.49 2.46
C LEU A 69 20.46 8.19 2.25
N TYR A 70 21.73 8.21 2.57
CA TYR A 70 22.60 7.04 2.50
C TYR A 70 23.23 6.73 3.85
N VAL A 71 23.61 5.48 4.06
CA VAL A 71 24.43 5.10 5.21
C VAL A 71 25.74 5.91 5.15
N GLY A 72 26.07 6.56 6.26
CA GLY A 72 27.16 7.52 6.34
C GLY A 72 26.73 8.98 6.29
N ALA A 73 25.44 9.26 5.95
CA ALA A 73 24.90 10.61 6.04
C ALA A 73 25.04 11.14 7.48
N ASP A 74 25.56 12.34 7.60
CA ASP A 74 25.74 13.01 8.87
C ASP A 74 24.47 13.75 9.31
N ALA A 75 24.57 14.39 10.47
CA ALA A 75 23.44 15.10 11.06
C ALA A 75 22.98 16.30 10.21
N GLU A 76 23.89 16.97 9.52
CA GLU A 76 23.57 18.12 8.66
C GLU A 76 22.86 17.67 7.38
N GLU A 77 23.37 16.63 6.72
CA GLU A 77 22.73 16.03 5.52
C GLU A 77 21.33 15.51 5.86
N THR A 78 21.16 14.88 7.02
CA THR A 78 19.85 14.39 7.49
C THR A 78 18.88 15.54 7.74
N ALA A 79 19.33 16.61 8.37
CA ALA A 79 18.51 17.81 8.60
C ALA A 79 18.09 18.48 7.29
N GLN A 80 19.00 18.59 6.32
CA GLN A 80 18.69 19.11 4.99
C GLN A 80 17.66 18.26 4.25
N ALA A 81 17.77 16.94 4.32
CA ALA A 81 16.79 16.03 3.71
C ALA A 81 15.39 16.19 4.33
N ILE A 82 15.30 16.35 5.66
CA ILE A 82 14.04 16.63 6.36
C ILE A 82 13.44 17.96 5.85
N ALA A 83 14.23 19.04 5.80
CA ALA A 83 13.77 20.34 5.32
C ALA A 83 13.31 20.28 3.86
N GLU A 84 14.00 19.53 3.01
CA GLU A 84 13.64 19.37 1.60
C GLU A 84 12.34 18.60 1.43
N ALA A 85 12.12 17.53 2.20
CA ALA A 85 10.88 16.75 2.16
C ALA A 85 9.66 17.63 2.51
N VAL A 86 9.74 18.41 3.58
CA VAL A 86 8.68 19.35 3.98
C VAL A 86 8.45 20.41 2.90
N THR A 87 9.51 20.97 2.33
CA THR A 87 9.39 22.04 1.31
C THR A 87 8.66 21.53 0.06
N ARG A 88 8.84 20.28 -0.29
CA ARG A 88 8.26 19.71 -1.52
C ARG A 88 6.77 19.42 -1.44
N ALA A 89 6.26 18.98 -0.29
CA ALA A 89 4.95 18.33 -0.26
C ALA A 89 4.08 18.63 0.96
N ASP A 90 4.48 19.49 1.91
CA ASP A 90 3.69 19.71 3.10
C ASP A 90 2.66 20.82 2.94
N ASP A 91 1.41 20.54 3.30
CA ASP A 91 0.31 21.51 3.28
C ASP A 91 0.15 22.24 4.62
N LEU A 92 0.63 21.67 5.72
CA LEU A 92 0.46 22.20 7.09
C LEU A 92 1.68 22.97 7.59
N TRP A 93 2.88 22.59 7.12
CA TRP A 93 4.15 23.12 7.59
C TRP A 93 4.92 23.88 6.51
N GLU A 94 5.67 24.90 6.93
CA GLU A 94 6.70 25.56 6.12
C GLU A 94 8.05 25.47 6.84
N VAL A 95 9.14 25.37 6.10
CA VAL A 95 10.48 25.43 6.66
C VAL A 95 10.81 26.89 6.97
N GLU A 96 10.93 27.23 8.25
CA GLU A 96 11.32 28.58 8.70
C GLU A 96 12.85 28.77 8.61
N SER A 97 13.61 27.73 8.99
CA SER A 97 15.08 27.69 8.81
C SER A 97 15.59 26.26 8.82
N CYS A 98 16.78 26.06 8.20
CA CYS A 98 17.58 24.85 8.30
C CYS A 98 19.03 25.30 8.44
N GLU A 99 19.63 25.17 9.62
CA GLU A 99 21.00 25.60 9.93
C GLU A 99 21.77 24.46 10.61
N GLY A 100 22.85 24.00 9.96
CA GLY A 100 23.61 22.85 10.41
C GLY A 100 22.70 21.63 10.56
N SER A 101 22.67 21.04 11.74
CA SER A 101 21.86 19.86 12.07
C SER A 101 20.46 20.17 12.63
N THR A 102 19.98 21.40 12.48
CA THR A 102 18.69 21.82 13.07
C THR A 102 17.75 22.33 11.98
N VAL A 103 16.55 21.80 11.96
CA VAL A 103 15.43 22.24 11.12
C VAL A 103 14.35 22.86 11.98
N VAL A 104 13.88 24.03 11.60
CA VAL A 104 12.77 24.72 12.25
C VAL A 104 11.60 24.76 11.26
N LEU A 105 10.52 24.13 11.64
CA LEU A 105 9.26 24.10 10.89
C LEU A 105 8.25 25.01 11.59
N LYS A 106 7.44 25.69 10.79
CA LYS A 106 6.37 26.55 11.28
C LYS A 106 5.05 26.15 10.65
N GLU A 107 4.03 26.11 11.47
CA GLU A 107 2.66 25.88 11.05
C GLU A 107 2.20 26.97 10.08
N LYS A 108 1.72 26.64 8.90
CA LYS A 108 1.24 27.59 7.88
C LYS A 108 -0.02 28.32 8.30
N THR A 109 -0.95 27.62 8.94
CA THR A 109 -2.21 28.18 9.42
C THR A 109 -2.38 27.88 10.90
N ALA A 110 -2.43 28.92 11.73
CA ALA A 110 -2.57 28.76 13.18
C ALA A 110 -3.80 27.91 13.56
N GLY A 111 -3.58 26.83 14.29
CA GLY A 111 -4.63 25.93 14.76
C GLY A 111 -4.89 24.74 13.85
N SER A 112 -4.17 24.60 12.73
CA SER A 112 -4.34 23.45 11.81
C SER A 112 -3.69 22.16 12.32
N VAL A 113 -2.65 22.26 13.18
CA VAL A 113 -1.94 21.11 13.74
C VAL A 113 -2.45 20.80 15.13
N GLU A 114 -3.02 19.65 15.33
CA GLU A 114 -3.57 19.22 16.63
C GLU A 114 -2.62 18.28 17.39
N GLU A 115 -1.90 17.42 16.67
CA GLU A 115 -0.93 16.47 17.21
C GLU A 115 0.35 16.47 16.36
N ILE A 116 1.48 16.16 16.98
CA ILE A 116 2.76 15.98 16.29
C ILE A 116 3.20 14.53 16.54
N PRO A 117 3.34 13.70 15.47
CA PRO A 117 3.84 12.35 15.58
C PRO A 117 5.28 12.29 16.12
N ALA A 118 5.63 11.16 16.71
CA ALA A 118 7.01 10.90 17.08
C ALA A 118 7.88 10.77 15.84
N VAL A 119 9.12 11.24 15.96
CA VAL A 119 10.15 11.04 14.95
C VAL A 119 10.85 9.72 15.23
N THR A 120 11.01 8.89 14.19
CA THR A 120 11.83 7.69 14.24
C THR A 120 13.00 7.80 13.27
N ALA A 121 14.11 7.18 13.59
CA ALA A 121 15.31 7.22 12.76
C ALA A 121 16.06 5.88 12.82
N PRO A 122 16.82 5.53 11.77
CA PRO A 122 17.64 4.32 11.75
C PRO A 122 18.81 4.41 12.74
N GLU A 123 19.50 3.30 12.94
CA GLU A 123 20.63 3.19 13.87
C GLU A 123 21.73 4.21 13.54
N GLY A 124 22.26 4.85 14.59
CA GLY A 124 23.35 5.83 14.53
C GLY A 124 22.89 7.28 14.52
N ILE A 125 21.64 7.56 14.20
CA ILE A 125 21.05 8.91 14.24
C ILE A 125 20.06 9.01 15.40
N LYS A 126 20.11 10.18 16.07
CA LYS A 126 19.11 10.61 17.07
C LYS A 126 18.50 11.92 16.63
N ILE A 127 17.19 12.03 16.70
CA ILE A 127 16.48 13.25 16.43
C ILE A 127 15.77 13.68 17.71
N SER A 128 16.15 14.84 18.23
CA SER A 128 15.47 15.50 19.33
C SER A 128 14.54 16.58 18.81
N THR A 129 13.40 16.73 19.45
CA THR A 129 12.37 17.67 18.99
C THR A 129 11.96 18.60 20.12
N SER A 130 11.68 19.85 19.78
CA SER A 130 11.06 20.82 20.68
C SER A 130 9.93 21.56 19.99
N ILE A 131 8.92 21.93 20.76
CA ILE A 131 7.72 22.61 20.26
C ILE A 131 7.56 23.91 21.04
N SER A 132 7.31 24.98 20.30
CA SER A 132 6.97 26.27 20.88
C SER A 132 5.71 26.86 20.25
N GLY A 133 5.09 27.81 20.90
CA GLY A 133 3.83 28.39 20.45
C GLY A 133 2.66 27.91 21.31
N ARG A 134 1.64 27.33 20.71
CA ARG A 134 0.53 26.70 21.45
C ARG A 134 0.88 25.28 21.92
N THR A 135 0.21 24.83 22.97
CA THR A 135 0.38 23.45 23.44
C THR A 135 -0.30 22.48 22.48
N VAL A 136 0.44 21.49 22.00
CA VAL A 136 -0.04 20.36 21.20
C VAL A 136 0.37 19.06 21.86
N LYS A 137 -0.37 18.01 21.62
CA LYS A 137 -0.02 16.69 22.09
C LYS A 137 1.13 16.15 21.25
N GLN A 138 2.21 15.76 21.90
CA GLN A 138 3.31 15.03 21.27
C GLN A 138 3.07 13.53 21.47
N VAL A 139 3.04 12.77 20.38
CA VAL A 139 2.94 11.31 20.45
C VAL A 139 4.36 10.76 20.61
N SER A 140 4.65 10.13 21.75
CA SER A 140 5.96 9.53 22.01
C SER A 140 6.14 8.22 21.22
N GLY A 141 7.30 8.06 20.57
CA GLY A 141 7.64 6.91 19.72
C GLY A 141 8.04 5.62 20.45
N GLU A 142 7.78 5.50 21.74
CA GLU A 142 7.92 4.22 22.42
C GLU A 142 6.60 3.46 22.24
N SER A 143 6.67 2.34 21.54
CA SER A 143 5.58 1.36 21.52
C SER A 143 5.42 0.76 22.92
N ASP A 144 4.85 1.54 23.83
CA ASP A 144 4.33 0.98 25.06
C ASP A 144 3.04 0.24 24.72
N SER A 145 3.17 -1.08 24.65
CA SER A 145 2.07 -2.02 24.41
C SER A 145 1.01 -2.01 25.52
N SER A 146 1.02 -1.01 26.40
CA SER A 146 0.15 -0.89 27.58
C SER A 146 -0.93 0.19 27.49
N GLU A 147 -0.89 1.13 26.54
CA GLU A 147 -2.04 1.99 26.22
C GLU A 147 -2.81 1.45 25.01
N LYS A 148 -3.40 0.27 25.15
CA LYS A 148 -4.63 -0.07 24.43
C LYS A 148 -5.76 0.81 24.97
N GLY A 149 -5.80 2.06 24.56
CA GLY A 149 -7.06 2.78 24.57
C GLY A 149 -8.00 1.95 23.70
N ASP A 150 -9.15 1.53 24.26
CA ASP A 150 -10.08 0.62 23.62
C ASP A 150 -10.33 1.06 22.16
N ALA A 151 -10.01 0.17 21.20
CA ALA A 151 -10.37 0.37 19.82
C ALA A 151 -11.89 0.59 19.76
N VAL A 152 -12.37 1.49 18.89
CA VAL A 152 -13.81 1.66 18.71
C VAL A 152 -14.36 0.33 18.22
N ALA A 153 -15.29 -0.25 18.98
CA ALA A 153 -15.85 -1.54 18.65
C ALA A 153 -16.73 -1.41 17.40
N PHE A 154 -16.60 -2.34 16.49
CA PHE A 154 -17.51 -2.45 15.35
C PHE A 154 -18.92 -2.79 15.85
N PRO A 155 -19.97 -2.20 15.26
CA PRO A 155 -21.34 -2.70 15.47
C PRO A 155 -21.43 -4.19 15.11
N GLU A 156 -22.30 -4.94 15.77
CA GLU A 156 -22.49 -6.37 15.47
C GLU A 156 -22.84 -6.66 13.99
N ASN A 157 -23.49 -5.70 13.33
CA ASN A 157 -23.86 -5.79 11.92
C ASN A 157 -23.87 -4.37 11.30
N PRO A 158 -22.70 -3.80 10.93
CA PRO A 158 -22.62 -2.47 10.39
C PRO A 158 -23.39 -2.37 9.06
N GLN A 159 -24.12 -1.27 8.88
CA GLN A 159 -25.03 -1.07 7.75
C GLN A 159 -24.57 0.04 6.79
N ARG A 160 -23.61 0.86 7.21
CA ARG A 160 -23.13 2.01 6.43
C ARG A 160 -21.61 1.95 6.32
N LEU A 161 -21.15 1.24 5.29
CA LEU A 161 -19.73 0.91 5.12
C LEU A 161 -19.06 1.94 4.20
N ALA A 162 -17.91 2.46 4.62
CA ALA A 162 -17.03 3.24 3.77
C ALA A 162 -15.88 2.37 3.25
N ALA A 163 -15.85 2.12 1.94
CA ALA A 163 -14.83 1.31 1.25
C ALA A 163 -13.78 2.23 0.61
N VAL A 164 -12.90 2.82 1.41
CA VAL A 164 -11.94 3.84 0.95
C VAL A 164 -10.49 3.32 0.82
N TYR A 165 -10.23 2.06 1.13
CA TYR A 165 -9.02 1.35 0.72
C TYR A 165 -9.25 0.67 -0.64
N GLY A 166 -8.25 0.72 -1.56
CA GLY A 166 -8.42 0.26 -2.93
C GLY A 166 -9.15 -1.08 -3.10
N PRO A 167 -8.66 -2.20 -2.53
CA PRO A 167 -9.31 -3.51 -2.66
C PRO A 167 -10.60 -3.68 -1.85
N SER A 168 -10.95 -2.73 -0.98
CA SER A 168 -12.03 -2.93 0.01
C SER A 168 -13.41 -3.11 -0.59
N TYR A 169 -13.71 -2.42 -1.70
CA TYR A 169 -15.02 -2.58 -2.35
C TYR A 169 -15.24 -4.03 -2.83
N GLU A 170 -14.27 -4.56 -3.55
CA GLU A 170 -14.30 -5.95 -4.05
C GLU A 170 -14.44 -6.94 -2.90
N LEU A 171 -13.63 -6.77 -1.85
CA LEU A 171 -13.64 -7.65 -0.68
C LEU A 171 -14.97 -7.60 0.08
N LEU A 172 -15.53 -6.41 0.30
CA LEU A 172 -16.84 -6.24 0.94
C LEU A 172 -17.97 -6.83 0.08
N ALA A 173 -17.92 -6.65 -1.24
CA ALA A 173 -18.87 -7.24 -2.16
C ALA A 173 -18.80 -8.79 -2.14
N MET A 174 -17.59 -9.35 -2.18
CA MET A 174 -17.35 -10.78 -2.05
C MET A 174 -17.92 -11.35 -0.75
N LEU A 175 -17.78 -10.60 0.35
CA LEU A 175 -18.32 -10.98 1.65
C LEU A 175 -19.84 -10.78 1.79
N GLY A 176 -20.52 -10.29 0.73
CA GLY A 176 -21.97 -10.10 0.69
C GLY A 176 -22.45 -8.81 1.32
N ALA A 177 -21.61 -7.78 1.34
CA ALA A 177 -21.90 -6.49 1.98
C ALA A 177 -22.01 -5.31 1.00
N GLU A 178 -22.09 -5.57 -0.33
CA GLU A 178 -22.13 -4.52 -1.36
C GLU A 178 -23.28 -3.53 -1.13
N ASP A 179 -24.45 -4.02 -0.74
CA ASP A 179 -25.65 -3.21 -0.52
C ASP A 179 -25.56 -2.26 0.68
N ARG A 180 -24.57 -2.48 1.56
CA ARG A 180 -24.28 -1.64 2.72
C ARG A 180 -23.22 -0.57 2.47
N ILE A 181 -22.54 -0.57 1.31
CA ILE A 181 -21.49 0.41 0.97
C ILE A 181 -22.15 1.75 0.63
N VAL A 182 -21.82 2.81 1.37
CA VAL A 182 -22.37 4.15 1.23
C VAL A 182 -21.42 5.14 0.57
N VAL A 183 -20.11 4.83 0.59
CA VAL A 183 -19.06 5.62 -0.08
C VAL A 183 -17.86 4.72 -0.41
N ARG A 184 -17.18 5.01 -1.49
CA ARG A 184 -16.05 4.22 -1.99
C ARG A 184 -14.87 5.07 -2.44
N ALA A 185 -13.74 4.42 -2.66
CA ALA A 185 -12.57 5.01 -3.31
C ALA A 185 -12.83 5.32 -4.80
N ASP A 186 -12.09 6.28 -5.35
CA ASP A 186 -12.17 6.71 -6.75
C ASP A 186 -11.52 5.74 -7.75
N VAL A 187 -10.81 4.73 -7.28
CA VAL A 187 -9.96 3.84 -8.09
C VAL A 187 -10.74 2.88 -9.00
N GLN A 188 -12.00 2.63 -8.74
CA GLN A 188 -12.61 1.38 -9.20
C GLN A 188 -13.36 1.41 -10.52
N THR A 189 -13.74 2.56 -11.06
CA THR A 189 -14.59 2.55 -12.26
C THR A 189 -13.87 2.98 -13.53
N ALA A 190 -12.95 3.95 -13.44
CA ALA A 190 -12.22 4.40 -14.63
C ALA A 190 -11.30 3.32 -15.18
N ASP A 191 -10.60 2.59 -14.29
CA ASP A 191 -9.58 1.60 -14.66
C ASP A 191 -10.13 0.17 -14.74
N PHE A 192 -11.34 -0.07 -14.18
CA PHE A 192 -11.95 -1.40 -14.10
C PHE A 192 -13.39 -1.42 -14.62
N PRO A 193 -13.61 -1.37 -15.94
CA PRO A 193 -14.97 -1.38 -16.52
C PRO A 193 -15.75 -2.67 -16.21
N TRP A 194 -15.06 -3.76 -15.87
CA TRP A 194 -15.69 -4.98 -15.36
C TRP A 194 -16.35 -4.81 -14.00
N ALA A 195 -15.83 -3.90 -13.15
CA ALA A 195 -16.47 -3.60 -11.88
C ALA A 195 -17.87 -3.00 -12.07
N GLU A 196 -18.02 -2.13 -13.07
CA GLU A 196 -19.34 -1.54 -13.41
C GLU A 196 -20.35 -2.57 -13.90
N LYS A 197 -19.87 -3.56 -14.63
CA LYS A 197 -20.73 -4.63 -15.17
C LYS A 197 -21.15 -5.65 -14.11
N ILE A 198 -20.26 -5.96 -13.20
CA ILE A 198 -20.41 -7.06 -12.22
C ILE A 198 -21.03 -6.60 -10.92
N PHE A 199 -20.63 -5.44 -10.42
CA PHE A 199 -21.17 -4.85 -9.20
C PHE A 199 -22.28 -3.88 -9.52
N SER A 200 -23.52 -4.33 -9.39
CA SER A 200 -24.69 -3.60 -9.86
C SER A 200 -24.90 -2.21 -9.25
N ARG A 201 -24.32 -1.98 -8.07
CA ARG A 201 -24.46 -0.74 -7.31
C ARG A 201 -23.28 0.21 -7.39
N ILE A 202 -22.14 -0.22 -7.93
CA ILE A 202 -20.88 0.54 -7.84
C ILE A 202 -21.02 1.96 -8.40
N ASN A 203 -21.82 2.16 -9.46
CA ASN A 203 -22.05 3.46 -10.06
C ASN A 203 -22.98 4.37 -9.24
N ASP A 204 -23.81 3.77 -8.39
CA ASP A 204 -24.71 4.52 -7.51
C ASP A 204 -24.05 4.91 -6.18
N VAL A 205 -22.88 4.32 -5.88
CA VAL A 205 -22.13 4.61 -4.65
C VAL A 205 -21.21 5.81 -4.87
N PRO A 206 -21.37 6.91 -4.09
CA PRO A 206 -20.50 8.07 -4.17
C PRO A 206 -19.01 7.74 -4.00
N MET A 207 -18.15 8.50 -4.70
CA MET A 207 -16.70 8.33 -4.64
C MET A 207 -16.03 9.45 -3.86
N LEU A 208 -15.09 9.10 -2.99
CA LEU A 208 -14.08 10.03 -2.49
C LEU A 208 -12.88 10.03 -3.43
N LYS A 209 -12.39 11.23 -3.73
CA LYS A 209 -11.23 11.43 -4.62
C LYS A 209 -9.93 11.48 -3.84
N ASN A 210 -8.84 11.10 -4.52
CA ASN A 210 -7.47 11.17 -3.99
C ASN A 210 -7.23 10.35 -2.73
N VAL A 211 -8.02 9.31 -2.50
CA VAL A 211 -7.91 8.46 -1.30
C VAL A 211 -6.55 7.79 -1.13
N HIS A 212 -5.77 7.66 -2.21
CA HIS A 212 -4.40 7.13 -2.15
C HIS A 212 -3.44 8.06 -1.43
N THR A 213 -3.67 9.36 -1.49
CA THR A 213 -2.86 10.37 -0.82
C THR A 213 -3.39 10.64 0.58
N SER A 214 -4.69 10.94 0.69
CA SER A 214 -5.36 11.18 1.97
C SER A 214 -6.88 11.02 1.80
N VAL A 215 -7.56 10.65 2.88
CA VAL A 215 -9.01 10.64 2.92
C VAL A 215 -9.50 11.96 3.49
N ASN A 216 -10.32 12.69 2.72
CA ASN A 216 -10.99 13.88 3.24
C ASN A 216 -12.02 13.49 4.30
N PHE A 217 -11.64 13.67 5.57
CA PHE A 217 -12.45 13.26 6.71
C PHE A 217 -13.82 13.95 6.77
N GLU A 218 -13.90 15.24 6.49
CA GLU A 218 -15.17 15.97 6.52
C GLU A 218 -16.13 15.45 5.43
N GLU A 219 -15.59 15.11 4.26
CA GLU A 219 -16.37 14.55 3.17
C GLU A 219 -16.83 13.14 3.49
N LEU A 220 -15.93 12.30 4.02
CA LEU A 220 -16.25 10.95 4.48
C LEU A 220 -17.41 10.95 5.49
N MET A 221 -17.35 11.84 6.48
CA MET A 221 -18.35 11.90 7.57
C MET A 221 -19.73 12.38 7.10
N LYS A 222 -19.87 13.01 5.93
CA LYS A 222 -21.20 13.33 5.35
C LYS A 222 -22.01 12.08 4.99
N TYR A 223 -21.34 10.96 4.79
CA TYR A 223 -21.98 9.68 4.50
C TYR A 223 -22.35 8.89 5.76
N GLU A 224 -22.07 9.44 6.94
CA GLU A 224 -22.37 8.83 8.25
C GLU A 224 -22.00 7.33 8.31
N PRO A 225 -20.75 6.94 8.01
CA PRO A 225 -20.37 5.54 8.07
C PRO A 225 -20.36 5.02 9.52
N ASP A 226 -20.83 3.81 9.70
CA ASP A 226 -20.74 3.09 10.97
C ASP A 226 -19.55 2.09 11.01
N ALA A 227 -18.87 1.92 9.88
CA ALA A 227 -17.59 1.21 9.74
C ALA A 227 -16.81 1.73 8.53
N VAL A 228 -15.49 1.89 8.69
CA VAL A 228 -14.59 2.42 7.65
C VAL A 228 -13.47 1.42 7.36
N TYR A 229 -13.28 1.09 6.09
CA TYR A 229 -12.19 0.27 5.59
C TYR A 229 -11.22 1.17 4.81
N THR A 230 -10.08 1.46 5.41
CA THR A 230 -9.17 2.54 4.97
C THR A 230 -7.73 2.07 4.85
N PHE A 231 -6.83 2.98 4.46
CA PHE A 231 -5.39 2.77 4.46
C PHE A 231 -4.82 2.76 5.90
N PRO A 232 -3.65 2.14 6.14
CA PRO A 232 -3.03 2.08 7.46
C PRO A 232 -2.32 3.40 7.81
N ARG A 233 -3.05 4.53 7.72
CA ARG A 233 -2.52 5.86 8.06
C ARG A 233 -2.95 6.24 9.47
N GLU A 234 -1.98 6.42 10.36
CA GLU A 234 -2.23 6.67 11.79
C GLU A 234 -3.07 7.94 12.02
N SER A 235 -2.82 9.00 11.25
CA SER A 235 -3.59 10.24 11.33
C SER A 235 -5.09 10.05 11.03
N GLU A 236 -5.41 9.28 9.99
CA GLU A 236 -6.79 8.96 9.59
C GLU A 236 -7.47 8.06 10.63
N LEU A 237 -6.76 7.01 11.08
CA LEU A 237 -7.25 6.09 12.10
C LEU A 237 -7.53 6.80 13.43
N THR A 238 -6.66 7.73 13.80
CA THR A 238 -6.84 8.57 15.01
C THR A 238 -8.06 9.49 14.87
N GLN A 239 -8.29 10.12 13.73
CA GLN A 239 -9.47 10.97 13.52
C GLN A 239 -10.76 10.15 13.59
N LEU A 240 -10.81 8.99 12.96
CA LEU A 240 -11.94 8.07 13.02
C LEU A 240 -12.22 7.61 14.46
N LYS A 241 -11.17 7.25 15.19
CA LYS A 241 -11.28 6.88 16.62
C LYS A 241 -11.83 8.03 17.47
N LYS A 242 -11.34 9.26 17.29
CA LYS A 242 -11.88 10.46 17.99
C LYS A 242 -13.35 10.71 17.67
N ALA A 243 -13.78 10.42 16.44
CA ALA A 243 -15.18 10.53 16.03
C ALA A 243 -16.05 9.37 16.52
N GLY A 244 -15.47 8.35 17.16
CA GLY A 244 -16.19 7.16 17.60
C GLY A 244 -16.60 6.23 16.45
N VAL A 245 -15.95 6.31 15.30
CA VAL A 245 -16.20 5.46 14.13
C VAL A 245 -15.14 4.36 14.06
N PRO A 246 -15.55 3.09 14.07
CA PRO A 246 -14.59 1.98 13.97
C PRO A 246 -13.99 1.92 12.56
N ALA A 247 -12.70 1.64 12.51
CA ALA A 247 -11.97 1.51 11.26
C ALA A 247 -11.10 0.25 11.24
N LEU A 248 -11.08 -0.42 10.08
CA LEU A 248 -10.16 -1.50 9.77
C LEU A 248 -9.23 -1.04 8.66
N ALA A 249 -7.92 -1.04 8.95
CA ALA A 249 -6.91 -0.71 7.96
C ALA A 249 -6.60 -1.92 7.09
N GLY A 250 -6.72 -1.74 5.77
CA GLY A 250 -6.19 -2.68 4.79
C GLY A 250 -4.70 -2.44 4.59
N SER A 251 -3.95 -3.50 4.35
CA SER A 251 -2.52 -3.40 4.09
C SER A 251 -2.09 -4.30 2.94
N SER A 252 -0.96 -3.97 2.33
CA SER A 252 -0.28 -4.89 1.44
C SER A 252 0.20 -6.10 2.23
N THR A 253 -0.09 -7.28 1.73
CA THR A 253 0.23 -8.54 2.41
C THR A 253 1.65 -9.03 2.05
N LYS A 254 2.35 -9.55 3.04
CA LYS A 254 3.71 -10.11 2.87
C LYS A 254 3.66 -11.60 2.54
N THR A 255 2.59 -12.27 2.96
CA THR A 255 2.34 -13.69 2.73
C THR A 255 0.89 -13.90 2.29
N LEU A 256 0.63 -15.02 1.64
CA LEU A 256 -0.73 -15.42 1.27
C LEU A 256 -1.59 -15.79 2.48
N ASP A 257 -0.96 -16.16 3.60
CA ASP A 257 -1.68 -16.35 4.86
C ASP A 257 -2.16 -15.03 5.45
N GLU A 258 -1.38 -13.95 5.34
CA GLU A 258 -1.83 -12.60 5.71
C GLU A 258 -3.00 -12.13 4.84
N LEU A 259 -3.00 -12.43 3.53
CA LEU A 259 -4.14 -12.15 2.65
C LEU A 259 -5.42 -12.85 3.14
N LYS A 260 -5.34 -14.14 3.45
CA LYS A 260 -6.48 -14.90 3.98
C LYS A 260 -6.92 -14.38 5.35
N GLN A 261 -5.97 -13.97 6.20
CA GLN A 261 -6.30 -13.37 7.49
C GLN A 261 -7.02 -12.03 7.30
N GLN A 262 -6.56 -11.18 6.38
CA GLN A 262 -7.26 -9.93 6.06
C GLN A 262 -8.71 -10.17 5.60
N VAL A 263 -8.95 -11.20 4.80
CA VAL A 263 -10.33 -11.58 4.41
C VAL A 263 -11.18 -11.97 5.63
N ARG A 264 -10.61 -12.72 6.58
CA ARG A 264 -11.29 -13.08 7.84
C ARG A 264 -11.56 -11.86 8.72
N ASP A 265 -10.56 -10.97 8.86
CA ASP A 265 -10.70 -9.76 9.68
C ASP A 265 -11.83 -8.87 9.16
N TYR A 266 -11.94 -8.69 7.83
CA TYR A 266 -13.08 -7.98 7.23
C TYR A 266 -14.41 -8.68 7.54
N ALA A 267 -14.45 -9.99 7.40
CA ALA A 267 -15.66 -10.77 7.66
C ALA A 267 -16.12 -10.70 9.11
N ASP A 268 -15.18 -10.72 10.05
CA ASP A 268 -15.47 -10.62 11.49
C ASP A 268 -16.08 -9.25 11.84
N THR A 269 -15.63 -8.18 11.18
CA THR A 269 -16.24 -6.85 11.38
C THR A 269 -17.64 -6.73 10.79
N LEU A 270 -17.98 -7.52 9.77
CA LEU A 270 -19.27 -7.49 9.08
C LEU A 270 -20.35 -8.30 9.77
N GLY A 271 -19.96 -9.38 10.43
CA GLY A 271 -20.89 -10.33 11.05
C GLY A 271 -21.77 -11.09 10.05
N GLY A 272 -22.87 -11.66 10.54
CA GLY A 272 -23.84 -12.37 9.71
C GLY A 272 -23.24 -13.58 8.96
N ASP A 273 -23.45 -13.65 7.63
CA ASP A 273 -22.91 -14.71 6.77
C ASP A 273 -21.48 -14.46 6.28
N ALA A 274 -20.89 -13.28 6.54
CA ALA A 274 -19.58 -12.91 6.04
C ALA A 274 -18.45 -13.86 6.49
N PRO A 275 -18.38 -14.32 7.75
CA PRO A 275 -17.38 -15.32 8.17
C PRO A 275 -17.44 -16.63 7.39
N LYS A 276 -18.65 -17.09 7.06
CA LYS A 276 -18.84 -18.29 6.25
C LYS A 276 -18.34 -18.10 4.82
N ARG A 277 -18.59 -16.93 4.23
CA ARG A 277 -18.10 -16.58 2.88
C ARG A 277 -16.57 -16.44 2.85
N ALA A 278 -15.99 -15.84 3.87
CA ALA A 278 -14.55 -15.76 4.05
C ALA A 278 -13.90 -17.15 4.10
N GLU A 279 -14.46 -18.04 4.87
CA GLU A 279 -13.94 -19.41 4.99
C GLU A 279 -14.10 -20.19 3.68
N GLN A 280 -15.20 -20.01 2.95
CA GLN A 280 -15.38 -20.59 1.60
C GLN A 280 -14.30 -20.10 0.64
N TYR A 281 -13.95 -18.80 0.67
CA TYR A 281 -12.87 -18.24 -0.13
C TYR A 281 -11.51 -18.83 0.29
N CYS A 282 -11.21 -18.88 1.59
CA CYS A 282 -9.94 -19.45 2.07
C CYS A 282 -9.77 -20.92 1.67
N GLN A 283 -10.84 -21.74 1.77
CA GLN A 283 -10.82 -23.14 1.35
C GLN A 283 -10.61 -23.27 -0.18
N TYR A 284 -11.27 -22.43 -0.96
CA TYR A 284 -11.07 -22.40 -2.41
C TYR A 284 -9.61 -22.05 -2.74
N PHE A 285 -9.09 -20.99 -2.10
CA PHE A 285 -7.72 -20.53 -2.27
C PHE A 285 -6.72 -21.67 -1.95
N ASP A 286 -6.85 -22.26 -0.76
CA ASP A 286 -5.94 -23.31 -0.29
C ASP A 286 -5.98 -24.55 -1.22
N ALA A 287 -7.15 -24.94 -1.69
CA ALA A 287 -7.30 -26.07 -2.60
C ALA A 287 -6.58 -25.82 -3.94
N LYS A 288 -6.76 -24.62 -4.53
CA LYS A 288 -6.10 -24.26 -5.78
C LYS A 288 -4.58 -24.08 -5.60
N PHE A 289 -4.17 -23.48 -4.52
CA PHE A 289 -2.75 -23.28 -4.21
C PHE A 289 -2.02 -24.61 -3.94
N ALA A 290 -2.66 -25.53 -3.24
CA ALA A 290 -2.15 -26.90 -3.04
C ALA A 290 -2.00 -27.64 -4.38
N MET A 291 -2.98 -27.53 -5.26
CA MET A 291 -2.92 -28.12 -6.62
C MET A 291 -1.73 -27.57 -7.43
N LEU A 292 -1.47 -26.26 -7.35
CA LEU A 292 -0.30 -25.65 -8.02
C LEU A 292 1.00 -26.24 -7.46
N LYS A 293 1.16 -26.22 -6.14
CA LYS A 293 2.35 -26.76 -5.46
C LYS A 293 2.57 -28.25 -5.75
N GLU A 294 1.54 -29.06 -5.75
CA GLU A 294 1.62 -30.49 -6.06
C GLU A 294 2.15 -30.71 -7.48
N LYS A 295 1.59 -29.99 -8.46
CA LYS A 295 1.98 -30.14 -9.87
C LYS A 295 3.40 -29.65 -10.16
N THR A 296 3.89 -28.66 -9.42
CA THR A 296 5.22 -28.05 -9.60
C THR A 296 6.29 -28.65 -8.69
N ALA A 297 5.93 -29.53 -7.74
CA ALA A 297 6.84 -30.09 -6.74
C ALA A 297 8.00 -30.89 -7.34
N GLY A 298 7.81 -31.49 -8.50
CA GLY A 298 8.81 -32.32 -9.19
C GLY A 298 9.78 -31.54 -10.08
N LEU A 299 9.59 -30.23 -10.24
CA LEU A 299 10.45 -29.41 -11.09
C LEU A 299 11.83 -29.19 -10.45
N SER A 300 12.89 -29.45 -11.22
CA SER A 300 14.24 -29.06 -10.86
C SER A 300 14.43 -27.54 -10.96
N GLU A 301 15.55 -27.02 -10.45
CA GLU A 301 15.86 -25.58 -10.54
C GLU A 301 15.97 -25.10 -12.00
N GLU A 302 16.53 -25.93 -12.88
CA GLU A 302 16.67 -25.62 -14.31
C GLU A 302 15.33 -25.61 -15.06
N GLU A 303 14.34 -26.34 -14.56
CA GLU A 303 12.97 -26.37 -15.12
C GLU A 303 12.09 -25.22 -14.63
N ARG A 304 12.57 -24.41 -13.68
CA ARG A 304 11.87 -23.24 -13.14
C ARG A 304 12.33 -21.98 -13.85
N PRO A 305 11.51 -21.39 -14.76
CA PRO A 305 11.88 -20.13 -15.40
C PRO A 305 12.14 -19.01 -14.38
N LYS A 306 13.11 -18.16 -14.64
CA LYS A 306 13.36 -16.94 -13.90
C LYS A 306 12.27 -15.92 -14.27
N VAL A 307 11.45 -15.56 -13.29
CA VAL A 307 10.30 -14.68 -13.48
C VAL A 307 10.57 -13.32 -12.87
N TYR A 308 10.41 -12.28 -13.66
CA TYR A 308 10.30 -10.90 -13.21
C TYR A 308 8.84 -10.47 -13.26
N TYR A 309 8.31 -10.00 -12.15
CA TYR A 309 6.97 -9.43 -12.08
C TYR A 309 7.07 -7.93 -11.94
N ALA A 310 6.68 -7.21 -12.98
CA ALA A 310 6.62 -5.77 -12.99
C ALA A 310 5.26 -5.27 -12.50
N GLY A 311 5.27 -4.20 -11.71
CA GLY A 311 4.08 -3.51 -11.22
C GLY A 311 3.58 -2.44 -12.20
N VAL A 312 3.44 -1.21 -11.69
CA VAL A 312 2.90 -0.07 -12.46
C VAL A 312 3.74 0.33 -13.67
N ASP A 313 5.02 0.03 -13.67
CA ASP A 313 5.95 0.20 -14.78
C ASP A 313 7.01 -0.90 -14.77
N VAL A 314 7.83 -0.95 -15.82
CA VAL A 314 8.83 -2.03 -16.01
C VAL A 314 9.89 -2.07 -14.93
N LEU A 315 10.17 -0.96 -14.26
CA LEU A 315 11.21 -0.84 -13.23
C LEU A 315 10.64 -0.86 -11.79
N THR A 316 9.32 -0.99 -11.66
CA THR A 316 8.66 -1.21 -10.37
C THR A 316 8.40 -2.71 -10.18
N THR A 317 8.81 -3.28 -9.06
CA THR A 317 8.67 -4.72 -8.79
C THR A 317 8.29 -5.01 -7.33
N TYR A 318 8.30 -6.27 -6.97
CA TYR A 318 7.99 -6.81 -5.65
C TYR A 318 9.23 -7.49 -5.08
N GLY A 319 9.55 -7.22 -3.83
CA GLY A 319 10.71 -7.80 -3.14
C GLY A 319 10.34 -8.96 -2.21
N LYS A 320 11.32 -9.39 -1.42
CA LYS A 320 11.21 -10.58 -0.54
C LYS A 320 10.09 -10.52 0.52
N TYR A 321 9.59 -9.32 0.82
CA TYR A 321 8.51 -9.12 1.79
C TYR A 321 7.14 -8.93 1.09
N SER A 322 6.97 -9.53 -0.07
CA SER A 322 5.71 -9.55 -0.80
C SER A 322 5.23 -10.99 -0.99
N ASP A 323 3.94 -11.19 -0.84
CA ASP A 323 3.27 -12.46 -1.14
C ASP A 323 3.36 -12.88 -2.62
N MET A 324 3.78 -11.96 -3.51
CA MET A 324 4.07 -12.26 -4.91
C MET A 324 5.19 -13.30 -5.06
N MET A 325 6.12 -13.38 -4.10
CA MET A 325 7.16 -14.44 -4.10
C MET A 325 6.51 -15.83 -4.04
N GLU A 326 5.55 -16.01 -3.11
CA GLU A 326 4.83 -17.29 -2.98
C GLU A 326 3.98 -17.61 -4.23
N VAL A 327 3.40 -16.59 -4.86
CA VAL A 327 2.62 -16.72 -6.11
C VAL A 327 3.49 -17.27 -7.24
N ILE A 328 4.65 -16.66 -7.48
CA ILE A 328 5.59 -17.06 -8.53
C ILE A 328 6.13 -18.48 -8.27
N GLU A 329 6.53 -18.77 -7.02
CA GLU A 329 7.06 -20.08 -6.64
C GLU A 329 6.02 -21.20 -6.79
N ALA A 330 4.77 -20.96 -6.38
CA ALA A 330 3.68 -21.91 -6.54
C ALA A 330 3.35 -22.15 -8.03
N ALA A 331 3.47 -21.12 -8.86
CA ALA A 331 3.31 -21.22 -10.30
C ALA A 331 4.44 -22.01 -10.99
N GLY A 332 5.49 -22.40 -10.26
CA GLY A 332 6.64 -23.14 -10.76
C GLY A 332 7.76 -22.27 -11.32
N GLY A 333 7.72 -20.96 -11.09
CA GLY A 333 8.78 -20.01 -11.44
C GLY A 333 9.79 -19.80 -10.32
N THR A 334 10.88 -19.11 -10.62
CA THR A 334 11.86 -18.60 -9.67
C THR A 334 11.80 -17.06 -9.70
N PRO A 335 11.31 -16.38 -8.64
CA PRO A 335 11.25 -14.92 -8.64
C PRO A 335 12.67 -14.34 -8.61
N VAL A 336 13.01 -13.49 -9.59
CA VAL A 336 14.36 -12.90 -9.67
C VAL A 336 14.63 -11.88 -8.58
N SER A 337 13.58 -11.32 -8.01
CA SER A 337 13.62 -10.29 -6.96
C SER A 337 13.51 -10.86 -5.53
N LYS A 338 13.59 -12.18 -5.35
CA LYS A 338 13.42 -12.85 -4.04
C LYS A 338 14.38 -12.41 -2.95
N ASP A 339 15.55 -11.89 -3.33
CA ASP A 339 16.56 -11.38 -2.41
C ASP A 339 16.55 -9.85 -2.28
N LEU A 340 15.65 -9.16 -2.99
CA LEU A 340 15.48 -7.72 -2.89
C LEU A 340 14.84 -7.36 -1.54
N ASP A 341 15.56 -6.56 -0.73
CA ASP A 341 15.14 -6.16 0.62
C ASP A 341 14.04 -5.08 0.57
N ALA A 342 12.90 -5.47 0.04
CA ALA A 342 11.75 -4.59 -0.17
C ALA A 342 10.43 -5.37 -0.08
N GLY A 343 9.33 -4.65 0.09
CA GLY A 343 7.97 -5.16 -0.04
C GLY A 343 7.40 -4.97 -1.43
N ASN A 344 6.17 -4.50 -1.49
CA ASN A 344 5.47 -4.21 -2.74
C ASN A 344 5.94 -2.87 -3.34
N ARG A 345 5.95 -2.79 -4.68
CA ARG A 345 6.27 -1.57 -5.45
C ARG A 345 7.69 -1.03 -5.21
N ALA A 346 8.67 -1.92 -5.12
CA ALA A 346 10.07 -1.55 -5.07
C ALA A 346 10.54 -1.01 -6.43
N GLN A 347 11.16 0.15 -6.44
CA GLN A 347 11.83 0.66 -7.63
C GLN A 347 13.19 -0.01 -7.79
N ILE A 348 13.50 -0.42 -9.02
CA ILE A 348 14.81 -0.93 -9.40
C ILE A 348 15.37 -0.12 -10.57
N ASN A 349 16.66 -0.20 -10.79
CA ASN A 349 17.25 0.36 -11.99
C ASN A 349 17.36 -0.68 -13.12
N TYR A 350 17.67 -0.17 -14.29
CA TYR A 350 17.85 -0.97 -15.49
C TYR A 350 18.97 -2.03 -15.34
N GLU A 351 20.08 -1.65 -14.69
CA GLU A 351 21.23 -2.54 -14.50
C GLU A 351 20.86 -3.74 -13.62
N GLN A 352 20.02 -3.55 -12.62
CA GLN A 352 19.51 -4.62 -11.77
C GLN A 352 18.64 -5.60 -12.57
N LEU A 353 17.75 -5.10 -13.42
CA LEU A 353 16.91 -5.95 -14.28
C LEU A 353 17.77 -6.75 -15.27
N MET A 354 18.78 -6.11 -15.84
CA MET A 354 19.76 -6.75 -16.71
C MET A 354 20.58 -7.81 -16.01
N ALA A 355 21.00 -7.57 -14.75
CA ALA A 355 21.76 -8.53 -13.96
C ALA A 355 20.92 -9.75 -13.59
N TRP A 356 19.66 -9.57 -13.30
CA TRP A 356 18.72 -10.69 -13.06
C TRP A 356 18.45 -11.51 -14.31
N ASN A 357 18.40 -10.85 -15.47
CA ASN A 357 18.17 -11.46 -16.78
C ASN A 357 17.04 -12.49 -16.75
N PRO A 358 15.77 -12.07 -16.55
CA PRO A 358 14.64 -12.98 -16.45
C PRO A 358 14.38 -13.72 -17.77
N ASP A 359 13.83 -14.94 -17.65
CA ASP A 359 13.35 -15.74 -18.78
C ASP A 359 11.95 -15.33 -19.20
N VAL A 360 11.15 -14.84 -18.24
CA VAL A 360 9.75 -14.40 -18.42
C VAL A 360 9.52 -13.09 -17.65
N ILE A 361 8.80 -12.16 -18.28
CA ILE A 361 8.34 -10.92 -17.65
C ILE A 361 6.80 -10.93 -17.63
N PHE A 362 6.24 -10.76 -16.43
CA PHE A 362 4.83 -10.41 -16.27
C PHE A 362 4.72 -8.92 -15.91
N ILE A 363 3.73 -8.23 -16.48
CA ILE A 363 3.46 -6.82 -16.22
C ILE A 363 2.02 -6.70 -15.75
N ASP A 364 1.81 -6.07 -14.60
CA ASP A 364 0.48 -5.91 -14.04
C ASP A 364 -0.22 -4.64 -14.53
N HIS A 365 0.46 -3.54 -14.50
CA HIS A 365 -0.13 -2.24 -14.79
C HIS A 365 0.21 -1.70 -16.18
N GLY A 366 -0.69 -1.88 -17.09
CA GLY A 366 -1.11 -0.83 -17.99
C GLY A 366 -2.59 -0.66 -17.68
N GLY A 367 -3.06 0.48 -17.32
CA GLY A 367 -4.47 0.72 -17.05
C GLY A 367 -5.30 0.26 -18.25
N MET A 368 -6.46 -0.32 -18.00
CA MET A 368 -7.37 -0.69 -19.12
C MET A 368 -7.87 0.55 -19.87
N ASN A 369 -7.70 1.75 -19.28
CA ASN A 369 -8.22 3.01 -19.79
C ASN A 369 -7.17 4.14 -19.93
N ASP A 370 -5.87 3.86 -19.78
CA ASP A 370 -4.80 4.86 -20.01
C ASP A 370 -4.52 5.12 -21.49
N GLY A 371 -5.25 4.44 -22.38
CA GLY A 371 -5.10 4.55 -23.81
C GLY A 371 -4.00 3.67 -24.41
N GLU A 372 -3.24 2.97 -23.57
CA GLU A 372 -2.24 2.01 -24.02
C GLU A 372 -2.86 0.62 -24.17
N THR A 373 -2.64 0.01 -25.32
CA THR A 373 -3.01 -1.37 -25.53
C THR A 373 -1.95 -2.31 -24.97
N VAL A 374 -2.34 -3.55 -24.65
CA VAL A 374 -1.42 -4.65 -24.30
C VAL A 374 -0.25 -4.74 -25.28
N GLU A 375 -0.55 -4.60 -26.55
CA GLU A 375 0.43 -4.67 -27.64
C GLU A 375 1.39 -3.48 -27.61
N GLN A 376 0.90 -2.28 -27.28
CA GLN A 376 1.72 -1.08 -27.16
C GLN A 376 2.75 -1.24 -26.03
N LEU A 377 2.33 -1.66 -24.84
CA LEU A 377 3.23 -1.90 -23.70
C LEU A 377 4.30 -2.96 -24.03
N LYS A 378 3.91 -4.06 -24.68
CA LYS A 378 4.88 -5.05 -25.16
C LYS A 378 5.87 -4.45 -26.16
N GLN A 379 5.39 -3.64 -27.09
CA GLN A 379 6.23 -2.98 -28.11
C GLN A 379 7.20 -1.97 -27.48
N ASP A 380 6.78 -1.21 -26.48
CA ASP A 380 7.63 -0.24 -25.80
C ASP A 380 8.80 -0.91 -25.09
N ILE A 381 8.59 -2.07 -24.50
CA ILE A 381 9.66 -2.89 -23.94
C ILE A 381 10.52 -3.53 -25.03
N THR A 382 9.89 -4.14 -26.02
CA THR A 382 10.59 -4.89 -27.08
C THR A 382 11.43 -3.97 -27.97
N ASN A 383 10.93 -2.76 -28.26
CA ASN A 383 11.61 -1.78 -29.10
C ASN A 383 12.63 -0.93 -28.35
N ASN A 384 12.66 -1.00 -27.01
CA ASN A 384 13.63 -0.27 -26.22
C ASN A 384 14.98 -1.01 -26.25
N ASN A 385 15.96 -0.41 -26.92
CA ASN A 385 17.30 -0.99 -27.02
C ASN A 385 17.95 -1.31 -25.66
N ALA A 386 17.54 -0.60 -24.60
CA ALA A 386 18.03 -0.85 -23.26
C ALA A 386 17.69 -2.27 -22.79
N TYR A 387 16.50 -2.77 -23.11
CA TYR A 387 16.03 -4.10 -22.68
C TYR A 387 16.37 -5.23 -23.67
N ALA A 388 16.91 -4.92 -24.84
CA ALA A 388 17.11 -5.90 -25.94
C ALA A 388 18.04 -7.06 -25.58
N ALA A 389 18.88 -6.93 -24.53
CA ALA A 389 19.75 -8.01 -24.09
C ALA A 389 19.09 -9.01 -23.13
N ILE A 390 17.93 -8.67 -22.55
CA ILE A 390 17.18 -9.51 -21.59
C ILE A 390 16.62 -10.74 -22.33
N THR A 391 16.74 -11.92 -21.71
CA THR A 391 16.30 -13.19 -22.30
C THR A 391 14.80 -13.17 -22.63
N ALA A 392 13.96 -12.71 -21.72
CA ALA A 392 12.52 -12.59 -21.93
C ALA A 392 12.17 -11.69 -23.15
N VAL A 393 12.89 -10.59 -23.31
CA VAL A 393 12.69 -9.66 -24.45
C VAL A 393 13.10 -10.30 -25.77
N LYS A 394 14.26 -10.97 -25.82
CA LYS A 394 14.73 -11.70 -27.02
C LYS A 394 13.76 -12.78 -27.46
N ASN A 395 13.18 -13.49 -26.52
CA ASN A 395 12.29 -14.62 -26.79
C ASN A 395 10.82 -14.19 -26.90
N CYS A 396 10.50 -12.92 -26.72
CA CYS A 396 9.13 -12.38 -26.68
C CYS A 396 8.26 -12.98 -25.54
N GLU A 397 8.90 -13.41 -24.44
CA GLU A 397 8.25 -13.98 -23.25
C GLU A 397 7.81 -12.86 -22.29
N ILE A 398 6.95 -11.98 -22.80
CA ILE A 398 6.39 -10.83 -22.06
C ILE A 398 4.87 -10.99 -22.04
N TYR A 399 4.30 -11.03 -20.83
CA TYR A 399 2.89 -11.27 -20.60
C TYR A 399 2.30 -10.17 -19.76
N LEU A 400 1.05 -9.78 -20.02
CA LEU A 400 0.30 -8.92 -19.12
C LEU A 400 -0.53 -9.80 -18.18
N SER A 401 -0.54 -9.40 -16.92
CA SER A 401 -1.42 -10.01 -15.93
C SER A 401 -2.87 -9.70 -16.28
N PRO A 402 -3.78 -10.67 -16.20
CA PRO A 402 -5.19 -10.41 -16.36
C PRO A 402 -5.69 -9.37 -15.37
N SER A 403 -6.78 -8.70 -15.69
CA SER A 403 -7.44 -7.75 -14.82
C SER A 403 -8.96 -7.86 -14.99
N GLY A 404 -9.68 -7.83 -13.89
CA GLY A 404 -11.12 -7.96 -13.86
C GLY A 404 -11.80 -6.80 -13.16
N VAL A 405 -12.52 -7.07 -12.09
CA VAL A 405 -13.16 -6.04 -11.24
C VAL A 405 -12.16 -5.23 -10.44
N PHE A 406 -10.93 -5.74 -10.29
CA PHE A 406 -9.79 -5.09 -9.68
C PHE A 406 -8.49 -5.76 -10.18
N TYR A 407 -7.33 -5.25 -9.77
CA TYR A 407 -6.02 -5.84 -10.05
C TYR A 407 -5.89 -7.25 -9.43
N TRP A 408 -5.35 -8.19 -10.20
CA TRP A 408 -5.18 -9.55 -9.70
C TRP A 408 -3.99 -9.72 -8.76
N ASP A 409 -3.03 -8.81 -8.80
CA ASP A 409 -1.88 -8.78 -7.88
C ASP A 409 -2.21 -8.24 -6.48
N MET A 410 -3.30 -7.50 -6.34
CA MET A 410 -3.64 -6.71 -5.15
C MET A 410 -4.97 -7.12 -4.52
N GLY A 411 -5.25 -8.37 -4.32
CA GLY A 411 -6.52 -8.70 -3.66
C GLY A 411 -6.90 -10.16 -3.79
N ILE A 412 -8.20 -10.40 -3.71
CA ILE A 412 -8.73 -11.77 -3.62
C ILE A 412 -8.63 -12.56 -4.95
N GLN A 413 -8.40 -11.89 -6.08
CA GLN A 413 -8.18 -12.56 -7.37
C GLN A 413 -6.76 -13.10 -7.55
N LYS A 414 -5.88 -12.91 -6.58
CA LYS A 414 -4.47 -13.37 -6.62
C LYS A 414 -4.31 -14.87 -6.89
N ILE A 415 -5.25 -15.68 -6.47
CA ILE A 415 -5.23 -17.12 -6.78
C ILE A 415 -5.45 -17.40 -8.29
N LEU A 416 -6.26 -16.57 -8.97
CA LEU A 416 -6.43 -16.65 -10.43
C LEU A 416 -5.14 -16.23 -11.13
N LEU A 417 -4.43 -15.23 -10.61
CA LEU A 417 -3.10 -14.83 -11.10
C LEU A 417 -2.12 -16.00 -11.00
N ALA A 418 -2.04 -16.65 -9.84
CA ALA A 418 -1.15 -17.79 -9.63
C ALA A 418 -1.42 -18.93 -10.62
N MET A 419 -2.70 -19.26 -10.86
CA MET A 419 -3.09 -20.29 -11.84
C MET A 419 -2.77 -19.88 -13.27
N ASN A 420 -3.00 -18.62 -13.63
CA ASN A 420 -2.69 -18.10 -14.96
C ASN A 420 -1.18 -18.12 -15.24
N MET A 421 -0.38 -17.69 -14.26
CA MET A 421 1.08 -17.77 -14.33
C MET A 421 1.55 -19.21 -14.50
N ALA A 422 1.03 -20.13 -13.69
CA ALA A 422 1.39 -21.55 -13.77
C ALA A 422 1.11 -22.15 -15.16
N LYS A 423 -0.05 -21.82 -15.74
CA LYS A 423 -0.40 -22.26 -17.09
C LYS A 423 0.51 -21.63 -18.16
N THR A 424 0.91 -20.39 -17.98
CA THR A 424 1.83 -19.69 -18.90
C THR A 424 3.25 -20.27 -18.81
N LEU A 425 3.77 -20.48 -17.59
CA LEU A 425 5.12 -20.98 -17.38
C LEU A 425 5.27 -22.46 -17.75
N HIS A 426 4.23 -23.29 -17.52
CA HIS A 426 4.27 -24.73 -17.70
C HIS A 426 3.00 -25.24 -18.41
N PRO A 427 2.79 -24.87 -19.71
CA PRO A 427 1.57 -25.20 -20.43
C PRO A 427 1.29 -26.71 -20.52
N ASP A 428 2.32 -27.56 -20.59
CA ASP A 428 2.17 -29.03 -20.65
C ASP A 428 1.72 -29.59 -19.29
N ILE A 429 2.27 -29.11 -18.17
CA ILE A 429 1.89 -29.57 -16.81
C ILE A 429 0.45 -29.15 -16.50
N PHE A 430 0.06 -27.96 -16.96
CA PHE A 430 -1.26 -27.39 -16.74
C PHE A 430 -2.16 -27.45 -17.98
N ALA A 431 -1.93 -28.43 -18.90
CA ALA A 431 -2.73 -28.58 -20.10
C ALA A 431 -4.23 -28.74 -19.82
N SER A 432 -4.58 -29.43 -18.74
CA SER A 432 -5.98 -29.65 -18.32
C SER A 432 -6.59 -28.45 -17.55
N LEU A 433 -5.82 -27.42 -17.22
CA LEU A 433 -6.34 -26.24 -16.53
C LEU A 433 -7.04 -25.32 -17.52
N ASP A 434 -8.34 -25.21 -17.41
CA ASP A 434 -9.18 -24.30 -18.20
C ASP A 434 -9.36 -22.97 -17.44
N MET A 435 -8.54 -21.96 -17.77
CA MET A 435 -8.55 -20.68 -17.08
C MET A 435 -9.86 -19.90 -17.26
N GLU A 436 -10.52 -20.03 -18.42
CA GLU A 436 -11.83 -19.39 -18.62
C GLU A 436 -12.87 -20.01 -17.67
N ALA A 437 -12.89 -21.34 -17.55
CA ALA A 437 -13.78 -22.01 -16.60
C ALA A 437 -13.46 -21.65 -15.14
N GLU A 438 -12.19 -21.47 -14.77
CA GLU A 438 -11.80 -21.04 -13.43
C GLU A 438 -12.24 -19.60 -13.12
N VAL A 439 -12.08 -18.67 -14.04
CA VAL A 439 -12.57 -17.29 -13.92
C VAL A 439 -14.11 -17.29 -13.79
N MET A 440 -14.82 -18.02 -14.65
CA MET A 440 -16.28 -18.14 -14.57
C MET A 440 -16.72 -18.67 -13.21
N ASN A 441 -16.09 -19.74 -12.72
CA ASN A 441 -16.41 -20.33 -11.42
C ASN A 441 -16.12 -19.40 -10.26
N PHE A 442 -15.01 -18.65 -10.30
CA PHE A 442 -14.67 -17.67 -9.27
C PHE A 442 -15.71 -16.55 -9.18
N TYR A 443 -16.06 -15.97 -10.32
CA TYR A 443 -17.02 -14.85 -10.39
C TYR A 443 -18.43 -15.27 -9.98
N GLN A 444 -18.88 -16.45 -10.39
CA GLN A 444 -20.16 -17.00 -9.94
C GLN A 444 -20.15 -17.25 -8.44
N THR A 445 -19.10 -17.88 -7.92
CA THR A 445 -19.03 -18.29 -6.51
C THR A 445 -18.93 -17.09 -5.57
N PHE A 446 -18.11 -16.09 -5.92
CA PHE A 446 -17.74 -15.02 -5.00
C PHE A 446 -18.44 -13.70 -5.28
N TYR A 447 -18.84 -13.43 -6.52
CA TYR A 447 -19.59 -12.21 -6.86
C TYR A 447 -21.04 -12.49 -7.26
N GLY A 448 -21.42 -13.76 -7.42
CA GLY A 448 -22.77 -14.12 -7.85
C GLY A 448 -23.08 -13.76 -9.30
N TYR A 449 -22.04 -13.57 -10.12
CA TYR A 449 -22.17 -13.17 -11.52
C TYR A 449 -21.82 -14.31 -12.47
N ASP A 450 -22.75 -14.65 -13.36
CA ASP A 450 -22.58 -15.71 -14.35
C ASP A 450 -21.89 -15.17 -15.62
N LEU A 451 -20.56 -15.19 -15.63
CA LEU A 451 -19.78 -14.83 -16.83
C LEU A 451 -20.02 -15.81 -17.95
N THR A 452 -20.16 -15.31 -19.15
CA THR A 452 -20.01 -16.14 -20.37
C THR A 452 -18.54 -16.50 -20.58
N ARG A 453 -18.27 -17.51 -21.37
CA ARG A 453 -16.90 -17.92 -21.72
C ARG A 453 -16.15 -16.81 -22.46
N ASP A 454 -16.84 -16.08 -23.34
CA ASP A 454 -16.27 -14.91 -24.01
C ASP A 454 -15.86 -13.81 -23.03
N GLU A 455 -16.72 -13.49 -22.07
CA GLU A 455 -16.39 -12.51 -21.02
C GLU A 455 -15.19 -12.96 -20.18
N ALA A 456 -15.12 -14.23 -19.80
CA ALA A 456 -13.95 -14.77 -19.09
C ALA A 456 -12.67 -14.68 -19.94
N SER A 457 -12.76 -14.98 -21.23
CA SER A 457 -11.66 -14.81 -22.19
C SER A 457 -11.22 -13.34 -22.30
N ARG A 458 -12.17 -12.41 -22.32
CA ARG A 458 -11.88 -10.96 -22.35
C ARG A 458 -11.15 -10.48 -21.10
N ILE A 459 -11.57 -10.94 -19.91
CA ILE A 459 -10.88 -10.66 -18.63
C ILE A 459 -9.44 -11.17 -18.69
N LEU A 460 -9.23 -12.41 -19.12
CA LEU A 460 -7.90 -13.02 -19.25
C LEU A 460 -6.99 -12.26 -20.22
N ASN A 461 -7.55 -11.62 -21.23
CA ASN A 461 -6.83 -10.83 -22.23
C ASN A 461 -6.87 -9.32 -21.97
N ARG A 462 -7.31 -8.86 -20.79
CA ARG A 462 -7.44 -7.45 -20.40
C ARG A 462 -8.29 -6.62 -21.37
N LEU A 463 -9.32 -7.22 -21.92
CA LEU A 463 -10.28 -6.51 -22.78
C LEU A 463 -11.48 -6.04 -21.96
N SER A 464 -11.94 -4.83 -22.23
CA SER A 464 -13.15 -4.28 -21.60
C SER A 464 -14.39 -5.13 -21.92
N PRO A 465 -15.41 -5.13 -21.06
CA PRO A 465 -16.71 -5.72 -21.40
C PRO A 465 -17.28 -5.09 -22.67
N GLU A 466 -18.11 -5.84 -23.41
CA GLU A 466 -18.89 -5.32 -24.54
C GLU A 466 -20.14 -4.58 -24.07
#